data_a7b25e039a60f247ba6a334cea56c3fa
#
_entry.id   a7b25e039a60f247ba6a334cea56c3fa
#
_cell.length_a   1.000
_cell.length_b   1.000
_cell.length_c   1.000
_cell.angle_alpha   90.00
_cell.angle_beta   90.00
_cell.angle_gamma   90.00
#
_symmetry.space_group_name_H-M   'P 1'
#
loop_
_entity.id
_entity.type
_entity.pdbx_description
1 polymer ?
#
loop_
_entity_poly.entity_id
_entity_poly.type
_entity_poly.pdbx_seq_one_letter_code
_entity_poly.pdbx_strand_id
1 'polypeptide(L)'
;MSSDAKKEAKHKAAMEKQKESVDASIAAADEERGVGILLTGNGKGKTSSAFGMVMRALGYGHKVGVIQFIKGQQLSGEEIYLRDRCPDVAFYQMGTGFTWDTQDRSADMAAARATWEQALPMLKDPSFDLVVLDELTYMLSFDYLSEDEVIHALQHRPKEQSVVVTGRGGGTRLREIMDTVSEVKDVKHAYNAGIKARRGVDY
;
A
#
# COMPACT_ATOMS: atom_id res chain seq x y z
N MET A 1 23.89 -47.04 -2.31
CA MET A 1 22.94 -46.01 -1.83
C MET A 1 21.73 -46.09 -2.71
N SER A 2 20.55 -46.16 -2.13
CA SER A 2 19.28 -46.18 -2.90
C SER A 2 19.10 -44.83 -3.66
N SER A 3 18.30 -44.85 -4.73
CA SER A 3 17.95 -43.66 -5.50
C SER A 3 17.39 -42.55 -4.57
N ASP A 4 16.64 -42.94 -3.55
CA ASP A 4 16.01 -42.02 -2.59
C ASP A 4 17.02 -41.39 -1.65
N ALA A 5 18.01 -42.13 -1.17
CA ALA A 5 19.11 -41.59 -0.36
C ALA A 5 19.93 -40.51 -1.11
N LYS A 6 20.13 -40.70 -2.44
CA LYS A 6 20.79 -39.69 -3.28
C LYS A 6 19.93 -38.43 -3.48
N LYS A 7 18.61 -38.57 -3.64
CA LYS A 7 17.68 -37.43 -3.74
C LYS A 7 17.63 -36.63 -2.45
N GLU A 8 17.58 -37.33 -1.32
CA GLU A 8 17.53 -36.71 0.00
C GLU A 8 18.84 -35.95 0.32
N ALA A 9 20.00 -36.53 0.02
CA ALA A 9 21.28 -35.84 0.17
C ALA A 9 21.39 -34.59 -0.72
N LYS A 10 20.91 -34.67 -1.98
CA LYS A 10 20.87 -33.53 -2.90
C LYS A 10 19.94 -32.43 -2.40
N HIS A 11 18.76 -32.79 -1.89
CA HIS A 11 17.79 -31.83 -1.32
C HIS A 11 18.40 -31.15 -0.10
N LYS A 12 18.98 -31.89 0.83
CA LYS A 12 19.64 -31.32 2.03
C LYS A 12 20.75 -30.33 1.67
N ALA A 13 21.64 -30.71 0.75
CA ALA A 13 22.70 -29.81 0.30
C ALA A 13 22.16 -28.52 -0.38
N ALA A 14 21.08 -28.64 -1.15
CA ALA A 14 20.43 -27.47 -1.75
C ALA A 14 19.82 -26.54 -0.69
N MET A 15 19.17 -27.09 0.34
CA MET A 15 18.60 -26.31 1.45
C MET A 15 19.66 -25.65 2.31
N GLU A 16 20.78 -26.34 2.59
CA GLU A 16 21.94 -25.77 3.30
C GLU A 16 22.51 -24.58 2.55
N LYS A 17 22.76 -24.71 1.24
CA LYS A 17 23.23 -23.61 0.40
C LYS A 17 22.26 -22.45 0.34
N GLN A 18 20.97 -22.73 0.24
CA GLN A 18 19.91 -21.68 0.26
C GLN A 18 19.91 -20.96 1.60
N LYS A 19 20.00 -21.70 2.71
CA LYS A 19 20.08 -21.12 4.06
C LYS A 19 21.28 -20.20 4.20
N GLU A 20 22.49 -20.64 3.83
CA GLU A 20 23.70 -19.83 3.86
C GLU A 20 23.54 -18.52 3.06
N SER A 21 22.94 -18.59 1.87
CA SER A 21 22.70 -17.41 1.03
C SER A 21 21.70 -16.45 1.68
N VAL A 22 20.63 -16.97 2.30
CA VAL A 22 19.63 -16.16 3.02
C VAL A 22 20.25 -15.53 4.26
N ASP A 23 20.97 -16.30 5.07
CA ASP A 23 21.63 -15.81 6.29
C ASP A 23 22.65 -14.70 5.96
N ALA A 24 23.43 -14.87 4.88
CA ALA A 24 24.35 -13.84 4.40
C ALA A 24 23.62 -12.56 3.93
N SER A 25 22.49 -12.70 3.26
CA SER A 25 21.67 -11.56 2.83
C SER A 25 21.05 -10.82 4.02
N ILE A 26 20.61 -11.55 5.04
CA ILE A 26 20.06 -10.97 6.28
C ILE A 26 21.19 -10.22 7.02
N ALA A 27 22.38 -10.81 7.13
CA ALA A 27 23.51 -10.18 7.80
C ALA A 27 24.04 -8.94 7.08
N ALA A 28 23.84 -8.83 5.77
CA ALA A 28 24.22 -7.66 4.98
C ALA A 28 23.18 -6.52 5.06
N ALA A 29 21.96 -6.77 5.55
CA ALA A 29 20.93 -5.77 5.73
C ALA A 29 21.04 -5.16 7.14
N ASP A 30 21.79 -4.07 7.25
CA ASP A 30 22.15 -3.42 8.51
C ASP A 30 21.47 -2.05 8.74
N GLU A 31 20.74 -1.55 7.75
CA GLU A 31 20.05 -0.27 7.88
C GLU A 31 18.65 -0.43 8.51
N GLU A 32 18.45 0.18 9.68
CA GLU A 32 17.13 0.25 10.32
C GLU A 32 16.47 1.60 10.01
N ARG A 33 15.34 1.56 9.32
CA ARG A 33 14.48 2.72 9.02
C ARG A 33 13.11 2.30 8.52
N GLY A 34 12.21 3.26 8.45
CA GLY A 34 10.92 3.09 7.78
C GLY A 34 11.10 2.84 6.27
N VAL A 35 10.17 2.08 5.71
CA VAL A 35 10.23 1.61 4.31
C VAL A 35 9.13 2.29 3.49
N GLY A 36 9.48 2.82 2.32
CA GLY A 36 8.54 3.29 1.30
C GLY A 36 8.13 2.16 0.36
N ILE A 37 6.84 1.87 0.29
CA ILE A 37 6.30 0.78 -0.54
C ILE A 37 5.27 1.32 -1.52
N LEU A 38 5.43 1.02 -2.80
CA LEU A 38 4.44 1.27 -3.85
C LEU A 38 3.80 -0.04 -4.31
N LEU A 39 2.49 -0.16 -4.15
CA LEU A 39 1.69 -1.25 -4.69
C LEU A 39 0.92 -0.75 -5.91
N THR A 40 1.32 -1.17 -7.10
CA THR A 40 0.77 -0.67 -8.36
C THR A 40 0.27 -1.80 -9.27
N GLY A 41 -0.16 -1.45 -10.48
CA GLY A 41 -0.65 -2.40 -11.49
C GLY A 41 -2.17 -2.51 -11.54
N ASN A 42 -2.66 -3.23 -12.56
CA ASN A 42 -4.09 -3.31 -12.88
C ASN A 42 -4.82 -4.44 -12.15
N GLY A 43 -4.08 -5.35 -11.52
CA GLY A 43 -4.65 -6.50 -10.81
C GLY A 43 -5.29 -6.12 -9.47
N LYS A 44 -6.15 -7.03 -9.00
CA LYS A 44 -6.81 -6.94 -7.70
C LYS A 44 -5.83 -7.32 -6.57
N GLY A 45 -5.89 -6.57 -5.45
CA GLY A 45 -5.15 -6.91 -4.23
C GLY A 45 -4.25 -5.81 -3.66
N LYS A 46 -4.08 -4.67 -4.35
CA LYS A 46 -3.26 -3.55 -3.89
C LYS A 46 -3.72 -3.01 -2.53
N THR A 47 -4.97 -2.59 -2.44
CA THR A 47 -5.60 -2.10 -1.20
C THR A 47 -5.59 -3.18 -0.12
N SER A 48 -5.99 -4.42 -0.45
CA SER A 48 -5.98 -5.53 0.51
C SER A 48 -4.58 -5.83 1.05
N SER A 49 -3.53 -5.70 0.23
CA SER A 49 -2.14 -5.84 0.69
C SER A 49 -1.74 -4.71 1.63
N ALA A 50 -2.10 -3.46 1.31
CA ALA A 50 -1.84 -2.31 2.17
C ALA A 50 -2.55 -2.46 3.53
N PHE A 51 -3.82 -2.85 3.53
CA PHE A 51 -4.56 -3.10 4.78
C PHE A 51 -4.07 -4.35 5.54
N GLY A 52 -3.51 -5.34 4.86
CA GLY A 52 -2.77 -6.42 5.49
C GLY A 52 -1.57 -5.91 6.29
N MET A 53 -0.86 -4.89 5.78
CA MET A 53 0.23 -4.23 6.54
C MET A 53 -0.30 -3.40 7.70
N VAL A 54 -1.45 -2.73 7.55
CA VAL A 54 -2.15 -2.07 8.68
C VAL A 54 -2.42 -3.05 9.80
N MET A 55 -3.04 -4.19 9.48
CA MET A 55 -3.32 -5.23 10.49
C MET A 55 -2.06 -5.75 11.16
N ARG A 56 -0.98 -5.92 10.40
CA ARG A 56 0.33 -6.34 10.93
C ARG A 56 0.90 -5.29 11.87
N ALA A 57 0.91 -4.01 11.51
CA ALA A 57 1.39 -2.92 12.34
C ALA A 57 0.60 -2.81 13.64
N LEU A 58 -0.75 -2.86 13.56
CA LEU A 58 -1.63 -2.85 14.72
C LEU A 58 -1.37 -4.04 15.66
N GLY A 59 -1.07 -5.22 15.11
CA GLY A 59 -0.71 -6.41 15.88
C GLY A 59 0.58 -6.24 16.70
N TYR A 60 1.47 -5.33 16.30
CA TYR A 60 2.66 -4.92 17.05
C TYR A 60 2.44 -3.69 17.94
N GLY A 61 1.22 -3.16 18.01
CA GLY A 61 0.89 -1.96 18.79
C GLY A 61 1.38 -0.65 18.15
N HIS A 62 1.69 -0.66 16.85
CA HIS A 62 2.14 0.51 16.12
C HIS A 62 0.99 1.49 15.85
N LYS A 63 1.30 2.78 15.85
CA LYS A 63 0.36 3.83 15.46
C LYS A 63 0.25 3.91 13.94
N VAL A 64 -0.98 3.83 13.43
CA VAL A 64 -1.26 3.77 12.00
C VAL A 64 -2.17 4.91 11.54
N GLY A 65 -1.82 5.53 10.41
CA GLY A 65 -2.67 6.45 9.66
C GLY A 65 -3.08 5.85 8.32
N VAL A 66 -4.33 6.04 7.93
CA VAL A 66 -4.87 5.60 6.64
C VAL A 66 -5.62 6.73 5.97
N ILE A 67 -5.21 7.06 4.75
CA ILE A 67 -5.86 8.03 3.87
C ILE A 67 -6.30 7.31 2.60
N GLN A 68 -7.59 7.37 2.27
CA GLN A 68 -8.12 6.84 1.01
C GLN A 68 -8.55 7.99 0.09
N PHE A 69 -7.91 8.14 -1.08
CA PHE A 69 -8.15 9.23 -2.03
C PHE A 69 -9.29 8.98 -2.99
N ILE A 70 -9.59 7.73 -3.28
CA ILE A 70 -10.75 7.39 -4.13
C ILE A 70 -11.47 6.22 -3.48
N LYS A 71 -12.78 6.34 -3.34
CA LYS A 71 -13.61 5.23 -2.92
C LYS A 71 -15.01 5.33 -3.52
N GLY A 72 -15.56 4.15 -3.84
CA GLY A 72 -16.95 4.01 -4.22
C GLY A 72 -17.90 4.34 -3.07
N GLN A 73 -19.18 4.46 -3.37
CA GLN A 73 -20.23 4.76 -2.38
C GLN A 73 -20.43 3.67 -1.33
N GLN A 74 -19.87 2.47 -1.56
CA GLN A 74 -20.03 1.34 -0.65
C GLN A 74 -18.89 1.32 0.39
N LEU A 75 -19.26 1.16 1.66
CA LEU A 75 -18.31 0.92 2.74
C LEU A 75 -17.58 -0.42 2.51
N SER A 76 -16.25 -0.40 2.58
CA SER A 76 -15.48 -1.64 2.56
C SER A 76 -15.49 -2.32 3.93
N GLY A 77 -15.25 -3.64 3.93
CA GLY A 77 -15.13 -4.38 5.17
C GLY A 77 -13.99 -3.88 6.06
N GLU A 78 -12.88 -3.46 5.45
CA GLU A 78 -11.72 -2.89 6.16
C GLU A 78 -12.08 -1.60 6.87
N GLU A 79 -12.81 -0.69 6.20
CA GLU A 79 -13.25 0.57 6.82
C GLU A 79 -14.18 0.32 8.01
N ILE A 80 -15.19 -0.55 7.84
CA ILE A 80 -16.12 -0.92 8.91
C ILE A 80 -15.33 -1.46 10.09
N TYR A 81 -14.41 -2.38 9.85
CA TYR A 81 -13.61 -3.00 10.90
C TYR A 81 -12.74 -1.98 11.64
N LEU A 82 -12.01 -1.13 10.90
CA LEU A 82 -11.12 -0.15 11.53
C LEU A 82 -11.89 0.89 12.35
N ARG A 83 -13.02 1.42 11.82
CA ARG A 83 -13.84 2.38 12.55
C ARG A 83 -14.48 1.79 13.82
N ASP A 84 -14.93 0.55 13.74
CA ASP A 84 -15.66 -0.08 14.83
C ASP A 84 -14.74 -0.72 15.88
N ARG A 85 -13.57 -1.21 15.50
CA ARG A 85 -12.71 -2.04 16.33
C ARG A 85 -11.34 -1.45 16.63
N CYS A 86 -10.91 -0.46 15.86
CA CYS A 86 -9.59 0.15 15.98
C CYS A 86 -9.70 1.69 16.03
N PRO A 87 -10.34 2.27 17.08
CA PRO A 87 -10.63 3.70 17.16
C PRO A 87 -9.36 4.58 17.20
N ASP A 88 -8.22 4.01 17.54
CA ASP A 88 -6.92 4.71 17.59
C ASP A 88 -6.27 4.85 16.20
N VAL A 89 -6.81 4.20 15.16
CA VAL A 89 -6.36 4.37 13.79
C VAL A 89 -6.87 5.71 13.25
N ALA A 90 -5.95 6.59 12.84
CA ALA A 90 -6.31 7.82 12.17
C ALA A 90 -6.76 7.50 10.74
N PHE A 91 -8.07 7.35 10.54
CA PHE A 91 -8.67 6.96 9.27
C PHE A 91 -9.42 8.13 8.63
N TYR A 92 -8.99 8.53 7.43
CA TYR A 92 -9.64 9.56 6.64
C TYR A 92 -9.91 9.08 5.22
N GLN A 93 -11.04 9.48 4.68
CA GLN A 93 -11.49 9.13 3.34
C GLN A 93 -11.98 10.36 2.59
N MET A 94 -11.59 10.51 1.33
CA MET A 94 -12.07 11.57 0.47
C MET A 94 -13.59 11.45 0.24
N GLY A 95 -14.30 12.56 0.41
CA GLY A 95 -15.76 12.57 0.48
C GLY A 95 -16.49 12.58 -0.87
N THR A 96 -15.82 12.70 -2.01
CA THR A 96 -16.45 12.92 -3.32
C THR A 96 -16.80 11.65 -4.12
N GLY A 97 -16.34 10.48 -3.70
CA GLY A 97 -16.53 9.25 -4.47
C GLY A 97 -15.64 9.17 -5.72
N PHE A 98 -16.12 8.50 -6.77
CA PHE A 98 -15.36 8.35 -8.01
C PHE A 98 -15.44 9.59 -8.89
N THR A 99 -14.29 10.04 -9.40
CA THR A 99 -14.17 11.23 -10.27
C THR A 99 -14.94 11.12 -11.59
N TRP A 100 -15.14 9.91 -12.12
CA TRP A 100 -15.97 9.68 -13.30
C TRP A 100 -17.47 9.79 -13.06
N ASP A 101 -17.91 9.77 -11.79
CA ASP A 101 -19.32 9.98 -11.42
C ASP A 101 -19.61 11.48 -11.22
N THR A 102 -18.66 12.25 -10.70
CA THR A 102 -18.85 13.67 -10.37
C THR A 102 -18.84 14.57 -11.61
N GLN A 103 -17.98 14.24 -12.61
CA GLN A 103 -17.75 15.04 -13.83
C GLN A 103 -17.42 16.53 -13.56
N ASP A 104 -17.04 16.85 -12.32
CA ASP A 104 -16.64 18.19 -11.88
C ASP A 104 -15.18 18.16 -11.41
N ARG A 105 -14.28 18.47 -12.36
CA ARG A 105 -12.82 18.50 -12.09
C ARG A 105 -12.45 19.44 -10.95
N SER A 106 -13.12 20.60 -10.82
CA SER A 106 -12.78 21.58 -9.80
C SER A 106 -13.12 21.06 -8.41
N ALA A 107 -14.28 20.45 -8.24
CA ALA A 107 -14.69 19.82 -6.99
C ALA A 107 -13.78 18.64 -6.63
N ASP A 108 -13.40 17.82 -7.61
CA ASP A 108 -12.47 16.69 -7.41
C ASP A 108 -11.07 17.16 -6.97
N MET A 109 -10.54 18.21 -7.61
CA MET A 109 -9.26 18.81 -7.22
C MET A 109 -9.30 19.38 -5.80
N ALA A 110 -10.39 20.10 -5.44
CA ALA A 110 -10.57 20.63 -4.10
C ALA A 110 -10.64 19.51 -3.04
N ALA A 111 -11.37 18.43 -3.34
CA ALA A 111 -11.47 17.27 -2.46
C ALA A 111 -10.13 16.53 -2.31
N ALA A 112 -9.39 16.34 -3.41
CA ALA A 112 -8.06 15.75 -3.39
C ALA A 112 -7.11 16.59 -2.54
N ARG A 113 -7.15 17.92 -2.68
CA ARG A 113 -6.36 18.86 -1.90
C ARG A 113 -6.69 18.79 -0.40
N ALA A 114 -7.97 18.85 -0.06
CA ALA A 114 -8.43 18.73 1.33
C ALA A 114 -8.01 17.40 1.96
N THR A 115 -8.08 16.30 1.18
CA THR A 115 -7.63 14.97 1.62
C THR A 115 -6.13 14.93 1.83
N TRP A 116 -5.35 15.53 0.94
CA TRP A 116 -3.91 15.63 1.08
C TRP A 116 -3.49 16.43 2.32
N GLU A 117 -4.23 17.49 2.64
CA GLU A 117 -4.03 18.29 3.86
C GLU A 117 -4.25 17.47 5.14
N GLN A 118 -5.05 16.40 5.12
CA GLN A 118 -5.16 15.44 6.23
C GLN A 118 -3.98 14.45 6.27
N ALA A 119 -3.39 14.13 5.12
CA ALA A 119 -2.23 13.24 5.05
C ALA A 119 -0.94 13.91 5.56
N LEU A 120 -0.74 15.20 5.26
CA LEU A 120 0.48 15.92 5.58
C LEU A 120 0.85 15.90 7.08
N PRO A 121 -0.08 16.13 8.04
CA PRO A 121 0.24 16.02 9.46
C PRO A 121 0.71 14.61 9.85
N MET A 122 0.09 13.55 9.30
CA MET A 122 0.48 12.17 9.58
C MET A 122 1.88 11.86 9.04
N LEU A 123 2.21 12.35 7.84
CA LEU A 123 3.52 12.18 7.21
C LEU A 123 4.64 12.96 7.92
N LYS A 124 4.32 13.97 8.72
CA LYS A 124 5.27 14.78 9.49
C LYS A 124 5.42 14.36 10.95
N ASP A 125 4.43 13.66 11.48
CA ASP A 125 4.40 13.24 12.89
C ASP A 125 5.20 11.95 13.10
N PRO A 126 6.34 11.99 13.83
CA PRO A 126 7.17 10.82 14.08
C PRO A 126 6.50 9.76 14.96
N SER A 127 5.34 10.05 15.54
CA SER A 127 4.58 9.06 16.31
C SER A 127 3.83 8.05 15.44
N PHE A 128 3.65 8.31 14.12
CA PHE A 128 3.10 7.31 13.21
C PHE A 128 4.20 6.38 12.72
N ASP A 129 4.04 5.09 12.96
CA ASP A 129 4.94 4.04 12.46
C ASP A 129 4.64 3.66 11.01
N LEU A 130 3.35 3.73 10.62
CA LEU A 130 2.88 3.40 9.28
C LEU A 130 1.82 4.41 8.80
N VAL A 131 2.01 4.96 7.61
CA VAL A 131 0.99 5.75 6.91
C VAL A 131 0.64 5.07 5.58
N VAL A 132 -0.64 4.83 5.35
CA VAL A 132 -1.17 4.28 4.09
C VAL A 132 -1.87 5.38 3.30
N LEU A 133 -1.47 5.56 2.04
CA LEU A 133 -2.04 6.49 1.07
C LEU A 133 -2.67 5.68 -0.07
N ASP A 134 -3.91 5.23 0.18
CA ASP A 134 -4.62 4.34 -0.73
C ASP A 134 -5.19 5.11 -1.92
N GLU A 135 -4.93 4.60 -3.13
CA GLU A 135 -5.30 5.19 -4.43
C GLU A 135 -4.70 6.60 -4.70
N LEU A 136 -3.61 6.96 -4.02
CA LEU A 136 -2.92 8.25 -4.23
C LEU A 136 -2.46 8.45 -5.67
N THR A 137 -2.05 7.38 -6.36
CA THR A 137 -1.50 7.49 -7.72
C THR A 137 -2.47 8.09 -8.72
N TYR A 138 -3.79 7.97 -8.49
CA TYR A 138 -4.79 8.63 -9.33
C TYR A 138 -4.76 10.15 -9.21
N MET A 139 -4.49 10.67 -8.01
CA MET A 139 -4.37 12.12 -7.78
C MET A 139 -3.22 12.72 -8.60
N LEU A 140 -2.14 11.95 -8.78
CA LEU A 140 -1.02 12.32 -9.63
C LEU A 140 -1.37 12.15 -11.13
N SER A 141 -2.00 11.04 -11.50
CA SER A 141 -2.35 10.75 -12.90
C SER A 141 -3.39 11.72 -13.47
N PHE A 142 -4.25 12.29 -12.63
CA PHE A 142 -5.26 13.27 -13.02
C PHE A 142 -4.81 14.73 -12.82
N ASP A 143 -3.56 14.94 -12.38
CA ASP A 143 -3.01 16.27 -12.02
C ASP A 143 -3.89 16.99 -10.98
N TYR A 144 -4.43 16.27 -9.99
CA TYR A 144 -5.18 16.85 -8.89
C TYR A 144 -4.27 17.28 -7.75
N LEU A 145 -3.11 16.63 -7.61
CA LEU A 145 -2.04 17.00 -6.69
C LEU A 145 -0.73 17.15 -7.46
N SER A 146 0.12 18.06 -6.99
CA SER A 146 1.47 18.21 -7.52
C SER A 146 2.34 17.01 -7.18
N GLU A 147 2.95 16.38 -8.19
CA GLU A 147 3.90 15.29 -7.98
C GLU A 147 5.09 15.74 -7.15
N ASP A 148 5.60 16.95 -7.37
CA ASP A 148 6.73 17.51 -6.60
C ASP A 148 6.40 17.62 -5.11
N GLU A 149 5.19 18.10 -4.78
CA GLU A 149 4.74 18.20 -3.40
C GLU A 149 4.63 16.83 -2.72
N VAL A 150 4.04 15.86 -3.41
CA VAL A 150 3.88 14.49 -2.90
C VAL A 150 5.24 13.84 -2.68
N ILE A 151 6.13 13.90 -3.66
CA ILE A 151 7.48 13.34 -3.58
C ILE A 151 8.25 13.99 -2.43
N HIS A 152 8.20 15.33 -2.32
CA HIS A 152 8.86 16.04 -1.23
C HIS A 152 8.37 15.58 0.14
N ALA A 153 7.04 15.46 0.34
CA ALA A 153 6.48 14.99 1.60
C ALA A 153 6.92 13.57 1.95
N LEU A 154 6.91 12.67 0.96
CA LEU A 154 7.34 11.27 1.15
C LEU A 154 8.83 11.13 1.48
N GLN A 155 9.69 11.95 0.87
CA GLN A 155 11.14 11.93 1.12
C GLN A 155 11.53 12.56 2.46
N HIS A 156 10.73 13.52 2.96
CA HIS A 156 11.01 14.25 4.20
C HIS A 156 10.20 13.73 5.40
N ARG A 157 9.56 12.56 5.27
CA ARG A 157 8.90 11.92 6.40
C ARG A 157 9.91 11.51 7.47
N PRO A 158 9.48 11.31 8.72
CA PRO A 158 10.35 10.80 9.78
C PRO A 158 11.07 9.50 9.35
N LYS A 159 12.34 9.37 9.70
CA LYS A 159 13.20 8.27 9.26
C LYS A 159 12.61 6.89 9.58
N GLU A 160 12.01 6.73 10.75
CA GLU A 160 11.44 5.46 11.22
C GLU A 160 10.03 5.18 10.68
N GLN A 161 9.39 6.18 10.05
CA GLN A 161 8.04 6.03 9.54
C GLN A 161 8.01 5.27 8.21
N SER A 162 7.28 4.18 8.15
CA SER A 162 6.97 3.49 6.90
C SER A 162 5.79 4.13 6.18
N VAL A 163 5.79 4.10 4.85
CA VAL A 163 4.68 4.59 4.03
C VAL A 163 4.31 3.56 2.96
N VAL A 164 3.02 3.34 2.76
CA VAL A 164 2.50 2.51 1.68
C VAL A 164 1.63 3.36 0.77
N VAL A 165 1.98 3.40 -0.50
CA VAL A 165 1.19 4.06 -1.55
C VAL A 165 0.56 3.01 -2.44
N THR A 166 -0.72 3.16 -2.76
CA THR A 166 -1.37 2.27 -3.72
C THR A 166 -1.97 3.02 -4.89
N GLY A 167 -2.29 2.29 -5.95
CA GLY A 167 -3.08 2.73 -7.08
C GLY A 167 -2.51 2.23 -8.42
N ARG A 168 -3.17 2.59 -9.52
CA ARG A 168 -2.71 2.23 -10.86
C ARG A 168 -1.72 3.28 -11.38
N GLY A 169 -0.64 2.86 -12.03
CA GLY A 169 0.39 3.78 -12.53
C GLY A 169 1.39 4.19 -11.45
N GLY A 170 1.46 5.48 -11.13
CA GLY A 170 2.37 6.02 -10.10
C GLY A 170 3.60 6.74 -10.64
N GLY A 171 3.75 6.82 -11.98
CA GLY A 171 4.86 7.56 -12.61
C GLY A 171 6.25 6.99 -12.35
N THR A 172 7.26 7.53 -13.02
CA THR A 172 8.65 7.08 -12.86
C THR A 172 9.24 7.60 -11.55
N ARG A 173 9.02 8.87 -11.24
CA ARG A 173 9.60 9.54 -10.08
C ARG A 173 9.15 8.95 -8.74
N LEU A 174 7.84 8.61 -8.62
CA LEU A 174 7.34 7.95 -7.42
C LEU A 174 7.99 6.57 -7.24
N ARG A 175 8.17 5.81 -8.32
CA ARG A 175 8.87 4.51 -8.30
C ARG A 175 10.33 4.64 -7.85
N GLU A 176 11.03 5.68 -8.28
CA GLU A 176 12.44 5.92 -7.96
C GLU A 176 12.69 6.21 -6.47
N ILE A 177 11.75 6.84 -5.79
CA ILE A 177 11.89 7.19 -4.37
C ILE A 177 11.43 6.09 -3.41
N MET A 178 10.75 5.05 -3.91
CA MET A 178 10.26 3.94 -3.08
C MET A 178 11.29 2.83 -2.95
N ASP A 179 11.42 2.30 -1.74
CA ASP A 179 12.33 1.18 -1.44
C ASP A 179 11.83 -0.14 -2.02
N THR A 180 10.50 -0.28 -2.13
CA THR A 180 9.87 -1.47 -2.69
C THR A 180 8.76 -1.06 -3.67
N VAL A 181 8.81 -1.62 -4.87
CA VAL A 181 7.76 -1.47 -5.87
C VAL A 181 7.24 -2.86 -6.25
N SER A 182 5.96 -3.12 -5.97
CA SER A 182 5.30 -4.37 -6.35
C SER A 182 4.19 -4.10 -7.37
N GLU A 183 4.20 -4.84 -8.46
CA GLU A 183 3.19 -4.75 -9.51
C GLU A 183 2.22 -5.92 -9.44
N VAL A 184 0.95 -5.64 -9.16
CA VAL A 184 -0.14 -6.61 -9.16
C VAL A 184 -0.73 -6.69 -10.57
N LYS A 185 -0.49 -7.80 -11.26
CA LYS A 185 -0.93 -8.00 -12.65
C LYS A 185 -2.34 -8.58 -12.70
N ASP A 186 -3.15 -8.06 -13.63
CA ASP A 186 -4.43 -8.67 -14.00
C ASP A 186 -4.18 -9.84 -14.96
N VAL A 187 -3.93 -11.02 -14.41
CA VAL A 187 -3.78 -12.25 -15.21
C VAL A 187 -5.15 -12.79 -15.60
N LYS A 188 -6.13 -12.70 -14.70
CA LYS A 188 -7.53 -13.08 -14.89
C LYS A 188 -8.37 -12.40 -13.81
N HIS A 189 -9.49 -11.79 -14.19
CA HIS A 189 -10.37 -11.13 -13.24
C HIS A 189 -11.81 -11.64 -13.36
N ALA A 190 -12.46 -11.89 -12.23
CA ALA A 190 -13.83 -12.40 -12.17
C ALA A 190 -14.84 -11.49 -12.88
N TYR A 191 -14.63 -10.16 -12.79
CA TYR A 191 -15.44 -9.17 -13.48
C TYR A 191 -15.47 -9.38 -15.00
N ASN A 192 -14.33 -9.70 -15.61
CA ASN A 192 -14.23 -9.97 -17.05
C ASN A 192 -14.98 -11.25 -17.47
N ALA A 193 -15.30 -12.11 -16.51
CA ALA A 193 -16.14 -13.30 -16.69
C ALA A 193 -17.62 -13.05 -16.32
N GLY A 194 -18.03 -11.79 -16.12
CA GLY A 194 -19.41 -11.39 -15.79
C GLY A 194 -19.80 -11.65 -14.33
N ILE A 195 -18.84 -11.94 -13.44
CA ILE A 195 -19.11 -12.16 -12.02
C ILE A 195 -19.18 -10.82 -11.30
N LYS A 196 -20.29 -10.57 -10.61
CA LYS A 196 -20.50 -9.35 -9.85
C LYS A 196 -19.56 -9.22 -8.67
N ALA A 197 -19.20 -7.99 -8.30
CA ALA A 197 -18.48 -7.67 -7.08
C ALA A 197 -19.18 -8.26 -5.84
N ARG A 198 -18.39 -8.84 -4.93
CA ARG A 198 -18.88 -9.59 -3.79
C ARG A 198 -18.44 -8.98 -2.48
N ARG A 199 -19.38 -8.79 -1.57
CA ARG A 199 -19.12 -8.36 -0.19
C ARG A 199 -18.15 -9.34 0.51
N GLY A 200 -17.15 -8.78 1.19
CA GLY A 200 -16.10 -9.57 1.86
C GLY A 200 -14.97 -10.04 0.94
N VAL A 201 -15.06 -9.76 -0.38
CA VAL A 201 -14.00 -10.07 -1.37
C VAL A 201 -13.61 -8.82 -2.16
N ASP A 202 -14.60 -8.03 -2.57
CA ASP A 202 -14.37 -6.84 -3.41
C ASP A 202 -14.60 -5.53 -2.64
N TYR A 203 -15.40 -5.58 -1.59
CA TYR A 203 -15.70 -4.47 -0.68
C TYR A 203 -16.09 -4.95 0.72
#